data_af362f0b04cb774160ae922cd150cb1d
#
_entry.id   af362f0b04cb774160ae922cd150cb1d
#
_cell.length_a   1.000
_cell.length_b   1.000
_cell.length_c   1.000
_cell.angle_alpha   90.00
_cell.angle_beta   90.00
_cell.angle_gamma   90.00
#
_symmetry.space_group_name_H-M   'P 1'
#
loop_
_entity.id
_entity.type
_entity.pdbx_description
1 polymer ?
#
loop_
_entity_poly.entity_id
_entity_poly.type
_entity_poly.pdbx_seq_one_letter_code
_entity_poly.pdbx_strand_id
1 'polypeptide(L)'
;PKLVQHTHASYPAGHLSTMFWTGLEPSDLHWNISSPGWGKHAWSCFFAPFDAGACVFVDNPARFDAVRVLDTLAARRITSLCAPPTVWRMLIQQPLAHWRVALRAALGAGEPLNPEVIDQVRAAWGVTIRDGYGQTETTAIVGNPPGQAVKPGSMGRPLPGWRVVLLD
;
A
#
# COMPACT_ATOMS: atom_id res chain seq x y z
N PRO A 1 -3.58 15.94 20.55
CA PRO A 1 -2.80 15.35 19.47
C PRO A 1 -1.69 16.30 19.02
N LYS A 2 -0.55 15.76 18.58
CA LYS A 2 0.51 16.58 17.96
C LYS A 2 0.06 16.98 16.55
N LEU A 3 0.36 18.21 16.16
CA LEU A 3 0.06 18.72 14.82
C LEU A 3 1.30 18.54 13.93
N VAL A 4 1.06 18.16 12.67
CA VAL A 4 2.06 18.07 11.62
C VAL A 4 1.73 19.11 10.56
N GLN A 5 2.72 19.93 10.21
CA GLN A 5 2.57 21.00 9.23
C GLN A 5 3.30 20.64 7.94
N HIS A 6 2.59 20.74 6.84
CA HIS A 6 3.12 20.64 5.48
C HIS A 6 2.74 21.86 4.67
N THR A 7 3.51 22.17 3.64
CA THR A 7 3.16 23.21 2.67
C THR A 7 2.51 22.56 1.45
N HIS A 8 1.84 23.37 0.63
CA HIS A 8 1.31 22.91 -0.65
C HIS A 8 2.38 22.42 -1.63
N ALA A 9 3.64 22.84 -1.46
CA ALA A 9 4.76 22.37 -2.27
C ALA A 9 5.45 21.14 -1.65
N SER A 10 5.72 21.17 -0.32
CA SER A 10 6.51 20.10 0.31
C SER A 10 5.78 18.77 0.37
N TYR A 11 4.46 18.77 0.57
CA TYR A 11 3.72 17.52 0.75
C TYR A 11 3.52 16.78 -0.57
N PRO A 12 3.05 17.38 -1.68
CA PRO A 12 3.03 16.72 -2.97
C PRO A 12 4.41 16.23 -3.42
N ALA A 13 5.45 17.06 -3.32
CA ALA A 13 6.81 16.68 -3.67
C ALA A 13 7.34 15.50 -2.83
N GLY A 14 7.01 15.46 -1.54
CA GLY A 14 7.35 14.34 -0.65
C GLY A 14 6.69 13.03 -1.07
N HIS A 15 5.56 13.07 -1.78
CA HIS A 15 4.86 11.88 -2.26
C HIS A 15 5.49 11.23 -3.49
N LEU A 16 6.47 11.84 -4.13
CA LEU A 16 7.25 11.21 -5.20
C LEU A 16 7.94 9.94 -4.70
N SER A 17 8.43 9.92 -3.46
CA SER A 17 8.98 8.68 -2.85
C SER A 17 7.91 7.62 -2.66
N THR A 18 6.71 8.02 -2.24
CA THR A 18 5.56 7.11 -2.09
C THR A 18 5.13 6.56 -3.44
N MET A 19 5.04 7.39 -4.47
CA MET A 19 4.75 6.98 -5.84
C MET A 19 5.77 5.95 -6.33
N PHE A 20 7.07 6.18 -6.09
CA PHE A 20 8.13 5.25 -6.44
C PHE A 20 8.00 3.91 -5.72
N TRP A 21 7.67 3.91 -4.42
CA TRP A 21 7.41 2.70 -3.66
C TRP A 21 6.18 1.95 -4.16
N THR A 22 5.07 2.65 -4.38
CA THR A 22 3.82 2.01 -4.84
C THR A 22 3.96 1.46 -6.25
N GLY A 23 4.76 2.12 -7.09
CA GLY A 23 4.96 1.74 -8.48
C GLY A 23 3.67 1.74 -9.29
N LEU A 24 2.81 2.71 -9.01
CA LEU A 24 1.56 2.91 -9.76
C LEU A 24 1.83 3.43 -11.16
N GLU A 25 0.97 3.06 -12.08
CA GLU A 25 0.97 3.45 -13.47
C GLU A 25 -0.36 4.09 -13.85
N PRO A 26 -0.42 4.92 -14.92
CA PRO A 26 -1.66 5.57 -15.35
C PRO A 26 -2.80 4.60 -15.68
N SER A 27 -2.48 3.36 -16.03
CA SER A 27 -3.45 2.29 -16.31
C SER A 27 -4.02 1.60 -15.07
N ASP A 28 -3.51 1.93 -13.87
CA ASP A 28 -3.96 1.28 -12.65
C ASP A 28 -5.32 1.77 -12.17
N LEU A 29 -6.09 0.81 -11.67
CA LEU A 29 -7.19 1.06 -10.76
C LEU A 29 -6.70 0.70 -9.34
N HIS A 30 -6.37 1.72 -8.59
CA HIS A 30 -5.79 1.61 -7.25
C HIS A 30 -6.85 1.70 -6.16
N TRP A 31 -6.83 0.77 -5.24
CA TRP A 31 -7.66 0.80 -4.03
C TRP A 31 -6.78 0.87 -2.78
N ASN A 32 -7.01 1.87 -1.95
CA ASN A 32 -6.37 1.96 -0.64
C ASN A 32 -7.42 1.77 0.47
N ILE A 33 -7.23 0.74 1.27
CA ILE A 33 -8.06 0.48 2.46
C ILE A 33 -7.37 1.12 3.67
N SER A 34 -7.81 2.32 4.03
CA SER A 34 -7.40 3.00 5.24
C SER A 34 -8.39 4.11 5.62
N SER A 35 -8.40 4.52 6.88
CA SER A 35 -9.24 5.63 7.35
C SER A 35 -8.66 6.98 6.92
N PRO A 36 -9.50 7.94 6.48
CA PRO A 36 -9.08 9.31 6.18
C PRO A 36 -8.41 10.06 7.35
N GLY A 37 -8.62 9.60 8.59
CA GLY A 37 -7.95 10.17 9.77
C GLY A 37 -6.48 9.82 9.91
N TRP A 38 -5.92 8.96 9.04
CA TRP A 38 -4.52 8.57 9.04
C TRP A 38 -3.76 9.25 7.91
N GLY A 39 -2.56 9.76 8.19
CA GLY A 39 -1.69 10.33 7.16
C GLY A 39 -1.44 9.40 5.98
N LYS A 40 -1.32 8.08 6.25
CA LYS A 40 -1.21 7.04 5.22
C LYS A 40 -2.34 7.11 4.17
N HIS A 41 -3.56 7.48 4.56
CA HIS A 41 -4.66 7.63 3.61
C HIS A 41 -4.34 8.71 2.57
N ALA A 42 -3.83 9.87 3.01
CA ALA A 42 -3.48 10.95 2.09
C ALA A 42 -2.42 10.51 1.07
N TRP A 43 -1.34 9.86 1.53
CA TRP A 43 -0.26 9.50 0.61
C TRP A 43 -0.58 8.30 -0.28
N SER A 44 -1.29 7.29 0.20
CA SER A 44 -1.55 6.08 -0.60
C SER A 44 -2.91 6.04 -1.28
N CYS A 45 -3.85 6.94 -0.93
CA CYS A 45 -5.16 7.05 -1.58
C CYS A 45 -5.31 8.30 -2.43
N PHE A 46 -4.47 9.30 -2.23
CA PHE A 46 -4.68 10.60 -2.88
C PHE A 46 -3.43 11.07 -3.65
N PHE A 47 -2.38 11.48 -2.96
CA PHE A 47 -1.24 12.12 -3.61
C PHE A 47 -0.48 11.17 -4.55
N ALA A 48 0.04 10.06 -4.05
CA ALA A 48 0.83 9.16 -4.88
C ALA A 48 0.06 8.58 -6.08
N PRO A 49 -1.21 8.16 -5.96
CA PRO A 49 -1.99 7.74 -7.13
C PRO A 49 -2.20 8.85 -8.16
N PHE A 50 -2.47 10.08 -7.73
CA PHE A 50 -2.68 11.19 -8.65
C PHE A 50 -1.38 11.67 -9.28
N ASP A 51 -0.27 11.70 -8.55
CA ASP A 51 1.06 11.96 -9.10
C ASP A 51 1.44 10.94 -10.18
N ALA A 52 1.01 9.68 -10.01
CA ALA A 52 1.20 8.61 -10.98
C ALA A 52 0.19 8.63 -12.15
N GLY A 53 -0.84 9.47 -12.10
CA GLY A 53 -1.93 9.49 -13.07
C GLY A 53 -2.85 8.26 -13.00
N ALA A 54 -2.85 7.53 -11.89
CA ALA A 54 -3.68 6.34 -11.69
C ALA A 54 -5.13 6.70 -11.31
N CYS A 55 -6.05 5.79 -11.62
CA CYS A 55 -7.43 5.90 -11.18
C CYS A 55 -7.56 5.38 -9.74
N VAL A 56 -8.27 6.12 -8.89
CA VAL A 56 -8.52 5.74 -7.50
C VAL A 56 -9.92 5.16 -7.36
N PHE A 57 -10.00 3.93 -6.86
CA PHE A 57 -11.26 3.32 -6.44
C PHE A 57 -11.53 3.66 -4.98
N VAL A 58 -12.69 4.23 -4.71
CA VAL A 58 -13.13 4.60 -3.35
C VAL A 58 -14.34 3.75 -2.97
N ASP A 59 -14.25 3.11 -1.81
CA ASP A 59 -15.33 2.35 -1.20
C ASP A 59 -15.37 2.65 0.31
N ASN A 60 -16.56 2.96 0.80
CA ASN A 60 -16.76 3.33 2.19
C ASN A 60 -17.87 2.47 2.84
N PRO A 61 -17.59 1.19 3.14
CA PRO A 61 -18.54 0.32 3.81
C PRO A 61 -18.72 0.73 5.28
N ALA A 62 -19.92 0.51 5.80
CA ALA A 62 -20.22 0.76 7.22
C ALA A 62 -19.38 -0.13 8.18
N ARG A 63 -18.99 -1.32 7.70
CA ARG A 63 -18.13 -2.28 8.42
C ARG A 63 -17.19 -2.96 7.45
N PHE A 64 -16.01 -3.34 7.96
CA PHE A 64 -15.09 -4.17 7.20
C PHE A 64 -15.66 -5.60 7.07
N ASP A 65 -15.61 -6.13 5.85
CA ASP A 65 -15.96 -7.51 5.51
C ASP A 65 -14.96 -8.04 4.50
N ALA A 66 -14.22 -9.08 4.86
CA ALA A 66 -13.16 -9.65 4.05
C ALA A 66 -13.70 -10.26 2.73
N VAL A 67 -14.84 -10.94 2.77
CA VAL A 67 -15.45 -11.55 1.57
C VAL A 67 -15.86 -10.44 0.60
N ARG A 68 -16.54 -9.40 1.10
CA ARG A 68 -16.93 -8.23 0.29
C ARG A 68 -15.71 -7.55 -0.35
N VAL A 69 -14.60 -7.43 0.37
CA VAL A 69 -13.35 -6.88 -0.20
C VAL A 69 -12.86 -7.75 -1.34
N LEU A 70 -12.80 -9.07 -1.16
CA LEU A 70 -12.37 -10.02 -2.17
C LEU A 70 -13.28 -10.03 -3.41
N ASP A 71 -14.59 -10.00 -3.19
CA ASP A 71 -15.57 -9.87 -4.28
C ASP A 71 -15.38 -8.57 -5.06
N THR A 72 -15.13 -7.47 -4.36
CA THR A 72 -14.88 -6.16 -4.97
C THR A 72 -13.59 -6.17 -5.79
N LEU A 73 -12.49 -6.74 -5.26
CA LEU A 73 -11.21 -6.88 -5.98
C LEU A 73 -11.41 -7.61 -7.32
N ALA A 74 -12.15 -8.72 -7.31
CA ALA A 74 -12.41 -9.52 -8.50
C ALA A 74 -13.37 -8.81 -9.47
N ALA A 75 -14.53 -8.35 -8.97
CA ALA A 75 -15.59 -7.76 -9.79
C ALA A 75 -15.16 -6.42 -10.44
N ARG A 76 -14.42 -5.59 -9.72
CA ARG A 76 -13.92 -4.29 -10.21
C ARG A 76 -12.58 -4.39 -10.93
N ARG A 77 -11.96 -5.58 -10.97
CA ARG A 77 -10.66 -5.80 -11.59
C ARG A 77 -9.60 -4.83 -11.07
N ILE A 78 -9.58 -4.61 -9.74
CA ILE A 78 -8.60 -3.75 -9.08
C ILE A 78 -7.19 -4.26 -9.41
N THR A 79 -6.31 -3.37 -9.87
CA THR A 79 -4.95 -3.73 -10.29
C THR A 79 -3.90 -3.46 -9.22
N SER A 80 -4.21 -2.59 -8.26
CA SER A 80 -3.32 -2.27 -7.14
C SER A 80 -4.11 -2.12 -5.85
N LEU A 81 -3.68 -2.82 -4.80
CA LEU A 81 -4.27 -2.74 -3.47
C LEU A 81 -3.22 -2.33 -2.44
N CYS A 82 -3.49 -1.24 -1.72
CA CYS A 82 -2.73 -0.85 -0.54
C CYS A 82 -3.61 -1.02 0.70
N ALA A 83 -3.17 -1.83 1.65
CA ALA A 83 -3.91 -2.09 2.88
C ALA A 83 -2.97 -2.27 4.08
N PRO A 84 -3.41 -1.96 5.30
CA PRO A 84 -2.61 -2.26 6.49
C PRO A 84 -2.48 -3.79 6.68
N PRO A 85 -1.41 -4.26 7.32
CA PRO A 85 -1.19 -5.68 7.61
C PRO A 85 -2.37 -6.36 8.32
N THR A 86 -3.09 -5.62 9.18
CA THR A 86 -4.32 -6.14 9.82
C THR A 86 -5.37 -6.56 8.78
N VAL A 87 -5.59 -5.76 7.75
CA VAL A 87 -6.52 -6.11 6.66
C VAL A 87 -6.02 -7.34 5.90
N TRP A 88 -4.74 -7.37 5.55
CA TRP A 88 -4.16 -8.53 4.88
C TRP A 88 -4.31 -9.82 5.70
N ARG A 89 -4.10 -9.75 7.04
CA ARG A 89 -4.34 -10.90 7.95
C ARG A 89 -5.79 -11.37 7.94
N MET A 90 -6.76 -10.47 7.79
CA MET A 90 -8.17 -10.83 7.69
C MET A 90 -8.51 -11.46 6.32
N LEU A 91 -7.90 -10.97 5.24
CA LEU A 91 -8.13 -11.52 3.90
C LEU A 91 -7.62 -12.96 3.78
N ILE A 92 -6.43 -13.26 4.31
CA ILE A 92 -5.85 -14.62 4.23
C ILE A 92 -6.60 -15.67 5.06
N GLN A 93 -7.53 -15.28 5.93
CA GLN A 93 -8.45 -16.22 6.57
C GLN A 93 -9.50 -16.79 5.60
N GLN A 94 -9.61 -16.22 4.42
CA GLN A 94 -10.49 -16.71 3.36
C GLN A 94 -9.70 -17.57 2.37
N PRO A 95 -10.33 -18.50 1.67
CA PRO A 95 -9.68 -19.32 0.65
C PRO A 95 -9.39 -18.48 -0.60
N LEU A 96 -8.32 -17.68 -0.57
CA LEU A 96 -7.96 -16.67 -1.58
C LEU A 96 -8.00 -17.17 -3.02
N ALA A 97 -7.69 -18.45 -3.24
CA ALA A 97 -7.70 -19.06 -4.56
C ALA A 97 -9.09 -19.11 -5.24
N HIS A 98 -10.16 -18.88 -4.49
CA HIS A 98 -11.52 -18.79 -5.06
C HIS A 98 -11.75 -17.49 -5.85
N TRP A 99 -10.95 -16.45 -5.59
CA TRP A 99 -11.07 -15.16 -6.29
C TRP A 99 -9.99 -14.98 -7.34
N ARG A 100 -10.41 -14.76 -8.57
CA ARG A 100 -9.52 -14.37 -9.67
C ARG A 100 -9.37 -12.86 -9.66
N VAL A 101 -8.29 -12.37 -9.07
CA VAL A 101 -7.98 -10.94 -8.99
C VAL A 101 -7.11 -10.48 -10.16
N ALA A 102 -7.16 -9.19 -10.48
CA ALA A 102 -6.33 -8.56 -11.50
C ALA A 102 -5.12 -7.83 -10.88
N LEU A 103 -4.79 -8.11 -9.62
CA LEU A 103 -3.73 -7.42 -8.91
C LEU A 103 -2.38 -7.65 -9.58
N ARG A 104 -1.70 -6.55 -9.92
CA ARG A 104 -0.27 -6.53 -10.26
C ARG A 104 0.58 -5.98 -9.12
N ALA A 105 -0.02 -5.20 -8.21
CA ALA A 105 0.65 -4.64 -7.04
C ALA A 105 -0.17 -4.85 -5.77
N ALA A 106 0.48 -5.38 -4.75
CA ALA A 106 -0.04 -5.51 -3.39
C ALA A 106 0.92 -4.81 -2.44
N LEU A 107 0.38 -3.94 -1.58
CA LEU A 107 1.16 -3.03 -0.74
C LEU A 107 0.69 -3.12 0.71
N GLY A 108 1.65 -3.14 1.64
CA GLY A 108 1.41 -3.10 3.07
C GLY A 108 2.16 -1.94 3.71
N ALA A 109 1.54 -1.23 4.64
CA ALA A 109 2.21 -0.23 5.46
C ALA A 109 1.39 0.12 6.71
N GLY A 110 2.08 0.65 7.71
CA GLY A 110 1.47 1.14 8.95
C GLY A 110 1.68 0.23 10.16
N GLU A 111 1.99 -1.04 9.94
CA GLU A 111 2.30 -2.04 10.97
C GLU A 111 3.34 -3.03 10.40
N PRO A 112 4.03 -3.82 11.24
CA PRO A 112 4.89 -4.89 10.75
C PRO A 112 4.09 -5.94 9.96
N LEU A 113 4.59 -6.29 8.77
CA LEU A 113 3.98 -7.29 7.90
C LEU A 113 4.60 -8.67 8.14
N ASN A 114 3.75 -9.64 8.52
CA ASN A 114 4.19 -11.02 8.77
C ASN A 114 4.57 -11.70 7.44
N PRO A 115 5.75 -12.36 7.36
CA PRO A 115 6.15 -13.14 6.20
C PRO A 115 5.12 -14.16 5.71
N GLU A 116 4.42 -14.84 6.62
CA GLU A 116 3.38 -15.80 6.28
C GLU A 116 2.26 -15.19 5.43
N VAL A 117 1.87 -13.95 5.73
CA VAL A 117 0.84 -13.23 4.96
C VAL A 117 1.31 -12.99 3.51
N ILE A 118 2.59 -12.65 3.34
CA ILE A 118 3.20 -12.45 2.03
C ILE A 118 3.18 -13.77 1.24
N ASP A 119 3.55 -14.87 1.88
CA ASP A 119 3.65 -16.19 1.25
C ASP A 119 2.28 -16.71 0.83
N GLN A 120 1.25 -16.57 1.66
CA GLN A 120 -0.12 -16.99 1.32
C GLN A 120 -0.69 -16.19 0.14
N VAL A 121 -0.53 -14.89 0.11
CA VAL A 121 -0.99 -14.04 -0.99
C VAL A 121 -0.22 -14.38 -2.29
N ARG A 122 1.09 -14.57 -2.18
CA ARG A 122 1.92 -14.97 -3.33
C ARG A 122 1.51 -16.35 -3.87
N ALA A 123 1.23 -17.30 -3.01
CA ALA A 123 0.78 -18.65 -3.43
C ALA A 123 -0.57 -18.61 -4.13
N ALA A 124 -1.51 -17.79 -3.65
CA ALA A 124 -2.86 -17.70 -4.20
C ALA A 124 -2.94 -16.89 -5.50
N TRP A 125 -2.22 -15.78 -5.59
CA TRP A 125 -2.39 -14.79 -6.68
C TRP A 125 -1.12 -14.49 -7.48
N GLY A 126 0.04 -15.05 -7.10
CA GLY A 126 1.31 -14.78 -7.76
C GLY A 126 1.89 -13.39 -7.48
N VAL A 127 1.26 -12.61 -6.59
CA VAL A 127 1.67 -11.24 -6.26
C VAL A 127 2.31 -11.20 -4.87
N THR A 128 3.47 -10.56 -4.76
CA THR A 128 4.15 -10.37 -3.48
C THR A 128 3.72 -9.06 -2.84
N ILE A 129 3.26 -9.11 -1.59
CA ILE A 129 2.99 -7.87 -0.84
C ILE A 129 4.32 -7.17 -0.56
N ARG A 130 4.43 -5.92 -0.96
CA ARG A 130 5.60 -5.06 -0.76
C ARG A 130 5.35 -4.13 0.42
N ASP A 131 6.14 -4.32 1.47
CA ASP A 131 6.04 -3.49 2.67
C ASP A 131 6.73 -2.14 2.47
N GLY A 132 6.30 -1.15 3.25
CA GLY A 132 6.89 0.17 3.28
C GLY A 132 6.63 0.88 4.61
N TYR A 133 7.53 1.78 4.96
CA TYR A 133 7.47 2.57 6.16
C TYR A 133 7.53 4.07 5.84
N GLY A 134 6.73 4.80 6.57
CA GLY A 134 6.71 6.25 6.58
C GLY A 134 5.91 6.80 7.73
N GLN A 135 5.88 8.11 7.84
CA GLN A 135 5.15 8.83 8.88
C GLN A 135 4.38 10.00 8.25
N THR A 136 3.44 10.57 8.98
CA THR A 136 2.71 11.76 8.55
C THR A 136 3.67 12.91 8.22
N GLU A 137 4.77 12.98 8.96
CA GLU A 137 5.82 14.00 8.83
C GLU A 137 6.68 13.85 7.57
N THR A 138 6.76 12.63 7.01
CA THR A 138 7.78 12.30 6.01
C THR A 138 7.23 11.68 4.73
N THR A 139 5.98 11.20 4.72
CA THR A 139 5.50 10.27 3.69
C THR A 139 6.26 8.93 3.72
N ALA A 140 6.30 8.14 2.64
CA ALA A 140 7.09 6.91 2.60
C ALA A 140 8.59 7.23 2.47
N ILE A 141 9.42 6.69 3.37
CA ILE A 141 10.87 6.91 3.42
C ILE A 141 11.68 5.64 3.20
N VAL A 142 11.12 4.50 3.53
CA VAL A 142 11.69 3.16 3.31
C VAL A 142 10.64 2.29 2.65
N GLY A 143 11.02 1.45 1.71
CA GLY A 143 10.08 0.58 1.03
C GLY A 143 10.73 -0.45 0.12
N ASN A 144 9.89 -1.34 -0.39
CA ASN A 144 10.22 -2.32 -1.40
C ASN A 144 9.58 -1.90 -2.73
N PRO A 145 10.25 -1.09 -3.58
CA PRO A 145 9.70 -0.70 -4.88
C PRO A 145 9.63 -1.88 -5.85
N PRO A 146 8.91 -1.74 -6.99
CA PRO A 146 8.90 -2.75 -8.04
C PRO A 146 10.30 -3.10 -8.54
N GLY A 147 10.48 -4.33 -9.02
CA GLY A 147 11.74 -4.79 -9.60
C GLY A 147 12.83 -5.16 -8.59
N GLN A 148 12.57 -5.02 -7.30
CA GLN A 148 13.49 -5.45 -6.24
C GLN A 148 13.02 -6.73 -5.56
N ALA A 149 13.98 -7.57 -5.17
CA ALA A 149 13.66 -8.74 -4.35
C ALA A 149 13.20 -8.31 -2.96
N VAL A 150 12.00 -8.74 -2.59
CA VAL A 150 11.43 -8.51 -1.26
C VAL A 150 12.05 -9.49 -0.28
N LYS A 151 12.67 -8.97 0.79
CA LYS A 151 13.08 -9.78 1.94
C LYS A 151 11.91 -9.81 2.93
N PRO A 152 11.24 -10.95 3.13
CA PRO A 152 10.14 -11.06 4.07
C PRO A 152 10.54 -10.58 5.48
N GLY A 153 9.66 -9.82 6.12
CA GLY A 153 9.94 -9.20 7.44
C GLY A 153 10.79 -7.92 7.39
N SER A 154 11.21 -7.46 6.19
CA SER A 154 11.91 -6.20 6.02
C SER A 154 11.04 -5.17 5.34
N MET A 155 11.01 -3.95 5.88
CA MET A 155 10.33 -2.81 5.26
C MET A 155 10.98 -2.35 3.95
N GLY A 156 12.15 -2.86 3.59
CA GLY A 156 12.85 -2.54 2.36
C GLY A 156 14.07 -1.64 2.56
N ARG A 157 14.29 -0.72 1.64
CA ARG A 157 15.45 0.16 1.57
C ARG A 157 15.02 1.63 1.54
N PRO A 158 15.94 2.58 1.86
CA PRO A 158 15.66 3.99 1.68
C PRO A 158 15.15 4.29 0.27
N LEU A 159 14.06 5.04 0.18
CA LEU A 159 13.46 5.47 -1.08
C LEU A 159 14.18 6.70 -1.64
N PRO A 160 14.08 6.99 -2.95
CA PRO A 160 14.70 8.16 -3.55
C PRO A 160 14.33 9.46 -2.82
N GLY A 161 15.33 10.32 -2.61
CA GLY A 161 15.19 11.57 -1.89
C GLY A 161 15.40 11.48 -0.37
N TRP A 162 15.51 10.26 0.19
CA TRP A 162 15.67 10.06 1.62
C TRP A 162 17.03 9.47 1.98
N ARG A 163 17.70 10.10 2.93
CA ARG A 163 18.90 9.56 3.58
C ARG A 163 18.50 8.95 4.93
N VAL A 164 18.47 7.64 5.01
CA VAL A 164 18.12 6.90 6.23
C VAL A 164 19.35 6.18 6.75
N VAL A 165 19.63 6.33 8.02
CA VAL A 165 20.74 5.67 8.72
C VAL A 165 20.23 5.04 10.01
N LEU A 166 20.89 3.97 10.45
CA LEU A 166 20.68 3.40 11.77
C LEU A 166 21.67 4.08 12.72
N LEU A 167 21.20 4.40 13.90
CA LEU A 167 22.01 4.94 14.99
C LEU A 167 22.02 3.91 16.13
N ASP A 168 23.15 3.79 16.80
CA ASP A 168 23.32 2.98 18.00
C ASP A 168 22.68 3.65 19.22
#